data_5a23d170187106c8a7120de1cbeef2da
#
_entry.id   5a23d170187106c8a7120de1cbeef2da
#
_cell.length_a   1.000
_cell.length_b   1.000
_cell.length_c   1.000
_cell.angle_alpha   90.00
_cell.angle_beta   90.00
_cell.angle_gamma   90.00
#
_symmetry.space_group_name_H-M   'P 1'
#
loop_
_entity.id
_entity.type
_entity.pdbx_description
1 polymer ?
#
loop_
_entity_poly.entity_id
_entity_poly.type
_entity_poly.pdbx_seq_one_letter_code
_entity_poly.pdbx_strand_id
1 'polypeptide(L)'
;MGEMQVPADRYWAAQTQRSYQNFKIGIEKMPTEIVHAFGILKKGAAIANFNLGKLDEERKNVICQAADDVISGKLMDHFPLAVWQTGSGTQSNMNSNEVIANRGNEIAGKKILHPNDHINMSQSSNDTFPTALHIAAAMSIEDNLFPAMDKLTETLKAS
;
A
#
# COMPACT_ATOMS: atom_id res chain seq x y z
N MET A 1 13.03 -12.84 -15.96
CA MET A 1 12.07 -13.76 -15.34
C MET A 1 10.99 -14.05 -16.38
N GLY A 2 10.46 -15.29 -16.44
CA GLY A 2 9.46 -15.69 -17.45
C GLY A 2 8.14 -14.94 -17.36
N GLU A 3 7.28 -15.12 -18.36
CA GLU A 3 5.92 -14.59 -18.39
C GLU A 3 5.10 -15.08 -17.19
N MET A 4 4.17 -14.25 -16.73
CA MET A 4 3.28 -14.53 -15.63
C MET A 4 1.86 -14.15 -16.01
N GLN A 5 0.93 -15.08 -15.91
CA GLN A 5 -0.48 -14.79 -16.11
C GLN A 5 -1.08 -14.21 -14.83
N VAL A 6 -1.73 -13.07 -14.97
CA VAL A 6 -2.41 -12.35 -13.88
C VAL A 6 -3.89 -12.24 -14.23
N PRO A 7 -4.83 -12.43 -13.28
CA PRO A 7 -6.25 -12.24 -13.56
C PRO A 7 -6.53 -10.82 -14.10
N ALA A 8 -7.32 -10.74 -15.18
CA ALA A 8 -7.56 -9.48 -15.90
C ALA A 8 -8.35 -8.43 -15.07
N ASP A 9 -9.06 -8.89 -14.05
CA ASP A 9 -9.86 -8.06 -13.13
C ASP A 9 -9.08 -7.58 -11.90
N ARG A 10 -7.74 -7.75 -11.89
CA ARG A 10 -6.88 -7.40 -10.76
C ARG A 10 -5.89 -6.32 -11.12
N TYR A 11 -5.65 -5.40 -10.16
CA TYR A 11 -4.63 -4.34 -10.33
C TYR A 11 -3.23 -4.77 -9.95
N TRP A 12 -3.03 -5.88 -9.22
CA TRP A 12 -1.68 -6.40 -9.01
C TRP A 12 -1.09 -6.92 -10.33
N ALA A 13 0.22 -7.08 -10.39
CA ALA A 13 0.93 -7.53 -11.58
C ALA A 13 1.83 -8.74 -11.28
N ALA A 14 2.83 -8.95 -12.12
CA ALA A 14 3.62 -10.18 -12.14
C ALA A 14 4.39 -10.45 -10.84
N GLN A 15 4.89 -9.43 -10.14
CA GLN A 15 5.65 -9.66 -8.90
C GLN A 15 4.74 -10.15 -7.78
N THR A 16 3.60 -9.51 -7.61
CA THR A 16 2.58 -9.95 -6.64
C THR A 16 2.06 -11.34 -6.99
N GLN A 17 1.79 -11.60 -8.27
CA GLN A 17 1.32 -12.92 -8.71
C GLN A 17 2.33 -14.04 -8.40
N ARG A 18 3.62 -13.80 -8.62
CA ARG A 18 4.68 -14.76 -8.25
C ARG A 18 4.70 -15.03 -6.75
N SER A 19 4.64 -13.97 -5.94
CA SER A 19 4.56 -14.09 -4.49
C SER A 19 3.34 -14.90 -4.05
N TYR A 20 2.17 -14.59 -4.61
CA TYR A 20 0.93 -15.30 -4.33
C TYR A 20 1.00 -16.79 -4.66
N GLN A 21 1.71 -17.16 -5.74
CA GLN A 21 1.90 -18.55 -6.12
C GLN A 21 2.97 -19.27 -5.29
N ASN A 22 4.04 -18.56 -4.92
CA ASN A 22 5.19 -19.15 -4.22
C ASN A 22 4.96 -19.34 -2.71
N PHE A 23 4.17 -18.46 -2.09
CA PHE A 23 3.99 -18.43 -0.63
C PHE A 23 2.54 -18.75 -0.24
N LYS A 24 2.13 -20.00 -0.47
CA LYS A 24 0.84 -20.53 -0.03
C LYS A 24 0.93 -21.07 1.40
N ILE A 25 1.33 -20.22 2.33
CA ILE A 25 1.58 -20.57 3.73
C ILE A 25 0.61 -19.78 4.61
N GLY A 26 -0.28 -20.49 5.29
CA GLY A 26 -1.31 -19.87 6.12
C GLY A 26 -2.41 -19.19 5.30
N ILE A 27 -3.35 -18.60 6.00
CA ILE A 27 -4.50 -17.87 5.43
C ILE A 27 -4.47 -16.38 5.81
N GLU A 28 -3.62 -16.02 6.76
CA GLU A 28 -3.51 -14.67 7.28
C GLU A 28 -2.93 -13.74 6.22
N LYS A 29 -3.65 -12.67 5.93
CA LYS A 29 -3.21 -11.62 5.01
C LYS A 29 -2.59 -10.45 5.78
N MET A 30 -1.91 -9.59 5.03
CA MET A 30 -1.38 -8.36 5.60
C MET A 30 -2.53 -7.54 6.23
N PRO A 31 -2.36 -7.04 7.47
CA PRO A 31 -3.38 -6.23 8.12
C PRO A 31 -3.83 -5.04 7.26
N THR A 32 -5.11 -4.74 7.31
CA THR A 32 -5.72 -3.62 6.55
C THR A 32 -5.03 -2.30 6.82
N GLU A 33 -4.64 -2.07 8.08
CA GLU A 33 -3.94 -0.86 8.54
C GLU A 33 -2.59 -0.68 7.82
N ILE A 34 -1.87 -1.77 7.57
CA ILE A 34 -0.61 -1.75 6.80
C ILE A 34 -0.87 -1.38 5.34
N VAL A 35 -1.93 -1.91 4.74
CA VAL A 35 -2.31 -1.59 3.35
C VAL A 35 -2.69 -0.12 3.22
N HIS A 36 -3.50 0.41 4.13
CA HIS A 36 -3.86 1.83 4.19
C HIS A 36 -2.62 2.71 4.37
N ALA A 37 -1.72 2.32 5.26
CA ALA A 37 -0.47 3.04 5.51
C ALA A 37 0.43 3.07 4.27
N PHE A 38 0.48 2.01 3.48
CA PHE A 38 1.17 2.05 2.18
C PHE A 38 0.54 3.07 1.23
N GLY A 39 -0.78 3.19 1.19
CA GLY A 39 -1.46 4.23 0.42
C GLY A 39 -1.00 5.63 0.82
N ILE A 40 -0.97 5.93 2.12
CA ILE A 40 -0.51 7.21 2.67
C ILE A 40 0.95 7.47 2.30
N LEU A 41 1.83 6.47 2.50
CA LEU A 41 3.25 6.57 2.19
C LEU A 41 3.48 6.85 0.70
N LYS A 42 2.84 6.09 -0.19
CA LYS A 42 3.02 6.25 -1.65
C LYS A 42 2.48 7.60 -2.14
N LYS A 43 1.38 8.08 -1.57
CA LYS A 43 0.86 9.43 -1.83
C LYS A 43 1.87 10.51 -1.41
N GLY A 44 2.41 10.40 -0.19
CA GLY A 44 3.43 11.32 0.31
C GLY A 44 4.71 11.32 -0.54
N ALA A 45 5.18 10.13 -0.95
CA ALA A 45 6.35 9.99 -1.82
C ALA A 45 6.13 10.62 -3.21
N ALA A 46 4.94 10.46 -3.80
CA ALA A 46 4.61 11.09 -5.08
C ALA A 46 4.63 12.63 -4.99
N ILE A 47 4.06 13.19 -3.92
CA ILE A 47 4.07 14.64 -3.66
C ILE A 47 5.52 15.14 -3.46
N ALA A 48 6.32 14.42 -2.68
CA ALA A 48 7.72 14.79 -2.44
C ALA A 48 8.54 14.75 -3.74
N ASN A 49 8.41 13.70 -4.56
CA ASN A 49 9.09 13.57 -5.84
C ASN A 49 8.65 14.66 -6.84
N PHE A 50 7.38 15.05 -6.83
CA PHE A 50 6.90 16.18 -7.62
C PHE A 50 7.56 17.50 -7.16
N ASN A 51 7.56 17.79 -5.87
CA ASN A 51 8.15 19.01 -5.32
C ASN A 51 9.65 19.11 -5.59
N LEU A 52 10.33 17.96 -5.71
CA LEU A 52 11.75 17.86 -6.07
C LEU A 52 12.00 17.90 -7.59
N GLY A 53 10.97 18.08 -8.40
CA GLY A 53 11.06 18.11 -9.86
C GLY A 53 11.40 16.77 -10.52
N LYS A 54 11.23 15.65 -9.80
CA LYS A 54 11.53 14.29 -10.29
C LYS A 54 10.31 13.60 -10.92
N LEU A 55 9.12 14.02 -10.58
CA LEU A 55 7.85 13.49 -11.08
C LEU A 55 7.04 14.66 -11.65
N ASP A 56 6.39 14.46 -12.80
CA ASP A 56 5.51 15.47 -13.37
C ASP A 56 4.14 15.51 -12.69
N GLU A 57 3.41 16.59 -12.93
CA GLU A 57 2.13 16.84 -12.27
C GLU A 57 1.04 15.83 -12.65
N GLU A 58 0.99 15.41 -13.93
CA GLU A 58 0.00 14.42 -14.39
C GLU A 58 0.16 13.10 -13.63
N ARG A 59 1.40 12.58 -13.58
CA ARG A 59 1.69 11.34 -12.85
C ARG A 59 1.44 11.48 -11.35
N LYS A 60 1.90 12.58 -10.73
CA LYS A 60 1.63 12.84 -9.30
C LYS A 60 0.13 12.81 -9.01
N ASN A 61 -0.68 13.48 -9.84
CA ASN A 61 -2.12 13.55 -9.61
C ASN A 61 -2.80 12.19 -9.68
N VAL A 62 -2.50 11.38 -10.70
CA VAL A 62 -3.10 10.04 -10.80
C VAL A 62 -2.58 9.05 -9.77
N ILE A 63 -1.32 9.17 -9.34
CA ILE A 63 -0.80 8.39 -8.20
C ILE A 63 -1.56 8.73 -6.93
N CYS A 64 -1.76 10.02 -6.64
CA CYS A 64 -2.50 10.44 -5.46
C CYS A 64 -3.95 9.92 -5.46
N GLN A 65 -4.64 9.98 -6.60
CA GLN A 65 -6.01 9.45 -6.72
C GLN A 65 -6.05 7.93 -6.51
N ALA A 66 -5.14 7.19 -7.12
CA ALA A 66 -5.05 5.73 -6.94
C ALA A 66 -4.68 5.36 -5.49
N ALA A 67 -3.80 6.13 -4.87
CA ALA A 67 -3.45 5.95 -3.46
C ALA A 67 -4.65 6.24 -2.53
N ASP A 68 -5.47 7.24 -2.84
CA ASP A 68 -6.71 7.51 -2.10
C ASP A 68 -7.72 6.36 -2.19
N ASP A 69 -7.80 5.67 -3.34
CA ASP A 69 -8.61 4.45 -3.47
C ASP A 69 -8.06 3.30 -2.59
N VAL A 70 -6.74 3.21 -2.38
CA VAL A 70 -6.13 2.27 -1.42
C VAL A 70 -6.46 2.67 0.03
N ILE A 71 -6.25 3.95 0.38
CA ILE A 71 -6.51 4.49 1.73
C ILE A 71 -7.99 4.31 2.12
N SER A 72 -8.92 4.49 1.18
CA SER A 72 -10.36 4.32 1.43
C SER A 72 -10.82 2.87 1.58
N GLY A 73 -9.94 1.89 1.34
CA GLY A 73 -10.26 0.46 1.39
C GLY A 73 -10.93 -0.11 0.15
N LYS A 74 -11.19 0.69 -0.89
CA LYS A 74 -11.83 0.23 -2.14
C LYS A 74 -11.07 -0.89 -2.85
N LEU A 75 -9.76 -0.94 -2.66
CA LEU A 75 -8.87 -1.86 -3.38
C LEU A 75 -8.34 -3.00 -2.53
N MET A 76 -8.96 -3.30 -1.38
CA MET A 76 -8.49 -4.35 -0.46
C MET A 76 -8.39 -5.73 -1.10
N ASP A 77 -9.29 -6.08 -2.02
CA ASP A 77 -9.27 -7.35 -2.75
C ASP A 77 -8.08 -7.51 -3.71
N HIS A 78 -7.32 -6.42 -3.93
CA HIS A 78 -6.11 -6.41 -4.74
C HIS A 78 -4.82 -6.63 -3.93
N PHE A 79 -4.94 -6.96 -2.63
CA PHE A 79 -3.83 -7.28 -1.72
C PHE A 79 -3.93 -8.72 -1.22
N PRO A 80 -3.62 -9.72 -2.08
CA PRO A 80 -3.90 -11.13 -1.80
C PRO A 80 -2.83 -11.83 -0.97
N LEU A 81 -1.68 -11.17 -0.69
CA LEU A 81 -0.49 -11.83 -0.17
C LEU A 81 -0.65 -12.26 1.29
N ALA A 82 -0.18 -13.48 1.59
CA ALA A 82 -0.09 -13.97 2.95
C ALA A 82 1.01 -13.22 3.73
N VAL A 83 0.86 -13.11 5.05
CA VAL A 83 1.89 -12.51 5.92
C VAL A 83 3.19 -13.32 5.94
N TRP A 84 3.11 -14.64 5.71
CA TRP A 84 4.23 -15.59 5.67
C TRP A 84 4.97 -15.56 4.32
N GLN A 85 5.16 -14.38 3.78
CA GLN A 85 6.02 -14.11 2.63
C GLN A 85 7.47 -13.85 3.09
N THR A 86 8.29 -13.18 2.26
CA THR A 86 9.65 -12.78 2.67
C THR A 86 9.64 -11.84 3.87
N GLY A 87 10.58 -11.97 4.79
CA GLY A 87 10.66 -11.17 6.01
C GLY A 87 11.03 -9.68 5.80
N SER A 88 11.47 -9.30 4.60
CA SER A 88 11.87 -7.92 4.27
C SER A 88 10.71 -6.97 3.95
N GLY A 89 9.47 -7.47 3.78
CA GLY A 89 8.32 -6.68 3.36
C GLY A 89 8.33 -6.22 1.89
N THR A 90 9.35 -6.62 1.11
CA THR A 90 9.51 -6.25 -0.31
C THR A 90 8.27 -6.59 -1.14
N GLN A 91 7.65 -7.72 -0.91
CA GLN A 91 6.51 -8.16 -1.71
C GLN A 91 5.26 -7.35 -1.43
N SER A 92 5.02 -6.93 -0.19
CA SER A 92 3.95 -5.99 0.17
C SER A 92 4.17 -4.62 -0.45
N ASN A 93 5.41 -4.12 -0.45
CA ASN A 93 5.78 -2.89 -1.13
C ASN A 93 5.50 -2.99 -2.65
N MET A 94 5.91 -4.10 -3.29
CA MET A 94 5.65 -4.31 -4.72
C MET A 94 4.17 -4.47 -5.02
N ASN A 95 3.40 -5.14 -4.17
CA ASN A 95 1.94 -5.22 -4.31
C ASN A 95 1.31 -3.81 -4.34
N SER A 96 1.68 -2.95 -3.41
CA SER A 96 1.22 -1.56 -3.39
C SER A 96 1.63 -0.79 -4.64
N ASN A 97 2.88 -0.95 -5.10
CA ASN A 97 3.37 -0.31 -6.30
C ASN A 97 2.59 -0.73 -7.55
N GLU A 98 2.34 -2.03 -7.70
CA GLU A 98 1.62 -2.58 -8.86
C GLU A 98 0.15 -2.14 -8.87
N VAL A 99 -0.53 -2.23 -7.72
CA VAL A 99 -1.94 -1.81 -7.59
C VAL A 99 -2.11 -0.34 -7.90
N ILE A 100 -1.29 0.53 -7.31
CA ILE A 100 -1.37 1.98 -7.52
C ILE A 100 -1.02 2.34 -8.97
N ALA A 101 0.00 1.70 -9.58
CA ALA A 101 0.36 1.97 -10.96
C ALA A 101 -0.76 1.59 -11.94
N ASN A 102 -1.34 0.41 -11.79
CA ASN A 102 -2.39 -0.07 -12.70
C ASN A 102 -3.70 0.69 -12.50
N ARG A 103 -4.08 0.98 -11.25
CA ARG A 103 -5.24 1.82 -10.97
C ARG A 103 -5.06 3.24 -11.51
N GLY A 104 -3.88 3.84 -11.33
CA GLY A 104 -3.55 5.15 -11.87
C GLY A 104 -3.57 5.18 -13.42
N ASN A 105 -3.08 4.14 -14.07
CA ASN A 105 -3.16 4.00 -15.52
C ASN A 105 -4.61 3.92 -16.02
N GLU A 106 -5.48 3.22 -15.29
CA GLU A 106 -6.91 3.17 -15.61
C GLU A 106 -7.56 4.55 -15.44
N ILE A 107 -7.28 5.26 -14.34
CA ILE A 107 -7.76 6.63 -14.10
C ILE A 107 -7.30 7.58 -15.22
N ALA A 108 -6.05 7.47 -15.66
CA ALA A 108 -5.50 8.27 -16.75
C ALA A 108 -6.05 7.89 -18.14
N GLY A 109 -6.64 6.71 -18.28
CA GLY A 109 -7.06 6.16 -19.58
C GLY A 109 -5.90 5.82 -20.53
N LYS A 110 -4.67 5.80 -20.03
CA LYS A 110 -3.42 5.52 -20.77
C LYS A 110 -2.33 4.98 -19.84
N LYS A 111 -1.40 4.21 -20.41
CA LYS A 111 -0.28 3.64 -19.65
C LYS A 111 0.84 4.67 -19.46
N ILE A 112 0.80 5.43 -18.38
CA ILE A 112 1.79 6.47 -18.02
C ILE A 112 2.59 6.13 -16.76
N LEU A 113 2.14 5.17 -15.95
CA LEU A 113 2.76 4.75 -14.70
C LEU A 113 3.42 3.39 -14.82
N HIS A 114 4.59 3.26 -14.22
CA HIS A 114 5.30 2.01 -14.00
C HIS A 114 5.55 1.82 -12.49
N PRO A 115 5.34 0.60 -11.94
CA PRO A 115 5.46 0.35 -10.51
C PRO A 115 6.80 0.76 -9.90
N ASN A 116 7.92 0.41 -10.56
CA ASN A 116 9.25 0.71 -10.05
C ASN A 116 9.69 2.15 -10.33
N ASP A 117 9.46 2.63 -11.57
CA ASP A 117 10.03 3.90 -12.03
C ASP A 117 9.30 5.11 -11.46
N HIS A 118 7.99 4.99 -11.19
CA HIS A 118 7.16 6.10 -10.76
C HIS A 118 6.63 5.92 -9.33
N ILE A 119 5.98 4.78 -8.99
CA ILE A 119 5.41 4.58 -7.66
C ILE A 119 6.50 4.36 -6.60
N ASN A 120 7.55 3.61 -6.96
CA ASN A 120 8.68 3.31 -6.07
C ASN A 120 9.86 4.27 -6.24
N MET A 121 9.69 5.36 -6.97
CA MET A 121 10.74 6.33 -7.24
C MET A 121 11.42 6.81 -5.95
N SER A 122 12.75 6.72 -5.89
CA SER A 122 13.59 7.14 -4.75
C SER A 122 13.31 6.39 -3.42
N GLN A 123 12.75 5.18 -3.49
CA GLN A 123 12.36 4.43 -2.30
C GLN A 123 13.02 3.05 -2.24
N SER A 124 13.43 2.62 -1.04
CA SER A 124 13.83 1.26 -0.74
C SER A 124 12.71 0.53 0.00
N SER A 125 12.46 -0.74 -0.31
CA SER A 125 11.49 -1.56 0.44
C SER A 125 11.90 -1.79 1.89
N ASN A 126 13.19 -1.72 2.20
CA ASN A 126 13.71 -1.83 3.57
C ASN A 126 13.36 -0.59 4.42
N ASP A 127 12.99 0.50 3.79
CA ASP A 127 12.50 1.73 4.43
C ASP A 127 10.97 1.81 4.37
N THR A 128 10.37 1.57 3.21
CA THR A 128 8.93 1.75 3.02
C THR A 128 8.08 0.81 3.86
N PHE A 129 8.48 -0.45 4.03
CA PHE A 129 7.70 -1.39 4.83
C PHE A 129 7.69 -1.01 6.32
N PRO A 130 8.84 -0.78 6.99
CA PRO A 130 8.82 -0.32 8.38
C PRO A 130 8.17 1.05 8.56
N THR A 131 8.27 1.95 7.58
CA THR A 131 7.55 3.24 7.61
C THR A 131 6.03 3.01 7.58
N ALA A 132 5.53 2.16 6.70
CA ALA A 132 4.11 1.81 6.66
C ALA A 132 3.66 1.16 7.99
N LEU A 133 4.50 0.30 8.59
CA LEU A 133 4.23 -0.28 9.92
C LEU A 133 4.09 0.81 11.00
N HIS A 134 5.00 1.77 11.03
CA HIS A 134 4.92 2.87 12.00
C HIS A 134 3.69 3.75 11.79
N ILE A 135 3.35 4.09 10.54
CA ILE A 135 2.13 4.85 10.22
C ILE A 135 0.90 4.07 10.70
N ALA A 136 0.80 2.78 10.37
CA ALA A 136 -0.32 1.95 10.77
C ALA A 136 -0.46 1.85 12.29
N ALA A 137 0.66 1.65 13.01
CA ALA A 137 0.68 1.59 14.46
C ALA A 137 0.25 2.92 15.10
N ALA A 138 0.80 4.04 14.63
CA ALA A 138 0.45 5.36 15.14
C ALA A 138 -1.04 5.66 14.96
N MET A 139 -1.57 5.43 13.76
CA MET A 139 -3.01 5.63 13.48
C MET A 139 -3.88 4.72 14.35
N SER A 140 -3.54 3.45 14.50
CA SER A 140 -4.32 2.52 15.33
C SER A 140 -4.29 2.89 16.82
N ILE A 141 -3.20 3.45 17.31
CA ILE A 141 -3.10 3.93 18.70
C ILE A 141 -3.97 5.17 18.88
N GLU A 142 -3.85 6.16 18.00
CA GLU A 142 -4.58 7.42 18.10
C GLU A 142 -6.09 7.23 17.89
N ASP A 143 -6.47 6.48 16.86
CA ASP A 143 -7.86 6.40 16.42
C ASP A 143 -8.67 5.33 17.19
N ASN A 144 -8.01 4.31 17.75
CA ASN A 144 -8.70 3.18 18.39
C ASN A 144 -8.31 2.99 19.86
N LEU A 145 -6.99 2.90 20.17
CA LEU A 145 -6.55 2.55 21.51
C LEU A 145 -6.84 3.66 22.51
N PHE A 146 -6.44 4.88 22.23
CA PHE A 146 -6.64 6.01 23.15
C PHE A 146 -8.13 6.26 23.44
N PRO A 147 -9.04 6.34 22.46
CA PRO A 147 -10.48 6.47 22.73
C PRO A 147 -11.06 5.33 23.57
N ALA A 148 -10.60 4.09 23.37
CA ALA A 148 -11.02 2.97 24.18
C ALA A 148 -10.52 3.04 25.63
N MET A 149 -9.28 3.48 25.83
CA MET A 149 -8.71 3.70 27.17
C MET A 149 -9.41 4.84 27.90
N ASP A 150 -9.71 5.94 27.21
CA ASP A 150 -10.45 7.06 27.80
C ASP A 150 -11.83 6.63 28.27
N LYS A 151 -12.57 5.90 27.44
CA LYS A 151 -13.87 5.34 27.80
C LYS A 151 -13.81 4.42 29.03
N LEU A 152 -12.80 3.54 29.08
CA LEU A 152 -12.59 2.67 30.24
C LEU A 152 -12.28 3.51 31.51
N THR A 153 -11.41 4.51 31.38
CA THR A 153 -11.03 5.41 32.48
C THR A 153 -12.23 6.17 33.05
N GLU A 154 -13.10 6.70 32.18
CA GLU A 154 -14.35 7.36 32.59
C GLU A 154 -15.29 6.41 33.35
N THR A 155 -15.45 5.19 32.83
CA THR A 155 -16.29 4.16 33.49
C THR A 155 -15.77 3.82 34.87
N LEU A 156 -14.45 3.63 35.03
CA LEU A 156 -13.84 3.31 36.32
C LEU A 156 -13.92 4.47 37.33
N LYS A 157 -13.86 5.73 36.84
CA LYS A 157 -14.01 6.91 37.72
C LYS A 157 -15.47 7.11 38.18
N ALA A 158 -16.45 6.63 37.43
CA ALA A 158 -17.87 6.75 37.75
C ALA A 158 -18.38 5.64 38.67
N SER A 159 -17.58 4.60 38.90
CA SER A 159 -17.87 3.47 39.80
C SER A 159 -17.39 3.76 41.21
#